data_240b3845c9c48a5ea2844d35799bd24b
#
_entry.id   240b3845c9c48a5ea2844d35799bd24b
#
_cell.length_a   1.000
_cell.length_b   1.000
_cell.length_c   1.000
_cell.angle_alpha   90.00
_cell.angle_beta   90.00
_cell.angle_gamma   90.00
#
_symmetry.space_group_name_H-M   'P 1'
#
loop_
_entity.id
_entity.type
_entity.pdbx_description
1 polymer ?
#
loop_
_entity_poly.entity_id
_entity_poly.type
_entity_poly.pdbx_seq_one_letter_code
_entity_poly.pdbx_strand_id
1 'polypeptide(L)'
;QKIKNTFGSSNMVAVIVPSGDYESEGRILDELDACAEVKSTMGLANIEAMDGYMLTDAVTPRQLAEMANLDYEVAKALYGAYAVDHDEYGEIINGLDDYKVPIYDMFRFLEQEMHDGNITLSGDVQDTLDDLFDQLDEAQKQLQSDDYSRMVVYLNLPEETDETFAFVNKMHDIIGKYYATDSFYVVGNTTSAMDLSSSFGEDNLLISVLSALFVILVLLFTFKSAGLPVLLIIVIQGSIWINF
;
A
#
# COMPACT_ATOMS: atom_id res chain seq x y z
N GLN A 1 -19.44 -19.42 2.38
CA GLN A 1 -20.53 -18.63 1.73
C GLN A 1 -21.39 -17.85 2.74
N LYS A 2 -21.88 -18.46 3.87
CA LYS A 2 -22.68 -17.73 4.87
C LYS A 2 -21.95 -16.56 5.53
N ILE A 3 -20.65 -16.67 5.81
CA ILE A 3 -19.85 -15.61 6.44
C ILE A 3 -19.64 -14.45 5.46
N LYS A 4 -19.32 -14.74 4.18
CA LYS A 4 -19.20 -13.72 3.11
C LYS A 4 -20.51 -12.94 2.90
N ASN A 5 -21.65 -13.60 2.99
CA ASN A 5 -22.98 -12.97 2.82
C ASN A 5 -23.43 -12.13 4.04
N THR A 6 -22.87 -12.40 5.22
CA THR A 6 -23.26 -11.70 6.47
C THR A 6 -22.34 -10.53 6.79
N PHE A 7 -21.03 -10.64 6.47
CA PHE A 7 -20.03 -9.64 6.81
C PHE A 7 -19.44 -8.92 5.57
N GLY A 8 -19.85 -9.30 4.36
CA GLY A 8 -19.26 -8.86 3.10
C GLY A 8 -17.90 -9.52 2.85
N SER A 9 -17.48 -9.67 1.60
CA SER A 9 -16.08 -9.96 1.28
C SER A 9 -15.35 -8.61 1.20
N SER A 10 -14.45 -8.35 2.13
CA SER A 10 -13.57 -7.21 2.03
C SER A 10 -12.38 -7.63 1.16
N ASN A 11 -12.41 -7.31 -0.13
CA ASN A 11 -11.24 -7.44 -0.98
C ASN A 11 -10.27 -6.33 -0.62
N MET A 12 -9.09 -6.70 -0.17
CA MET A 12 -8.07 -5.79 0.33
C MET A 12 -6.77 -6.01 -0.44
N VAL A 13 -6.21 -4.91 -0.92
CA VAL A 13 -4.90 -4.88 -1.59
C VAL A 13 -4.01 -3.91 -0.83
N ALA A 14 -2.78 -4.31 -0.54
CA ALA A 14 -1.78 -3.46 0.07
C ALA A 14 -0.83 -2.93 -1.01
N VAL A 15 -0.55 -1.64 -0.96
CA VAL A 15 0.47 -0.96 -1.74
C VAL A 15 1.64 -0.67 -0.81
N ILE A 16 2.84 -1.09 -1.20
CA ILE A 16 4.08 -0.89 -0.44
C ILE A 16 4.99 -0.01 -1.27
N VAL A 17 5.41 1.12 -0.71
CA VAL A 17 6.29 2.12 -1.35
C VAL A 17 7.46 2.45 -0.42
N PRO A 18 8.56 3.02 -0.90
CA PRO A 18 9.60 3.59 -0.03
C PRO A 18 9.01 4.62 0.92
N SER A 19 9.42 4.60 2.19
CA SER A 19 8.93 5.53 3.23
C SER A 19 9.48 6.95 3.03
N GLY A 20 8.73 7.95 3.57
CA GLY A 20 9.20 9.33 3.71
C GLY A 20 8.69 10.31 2.64
N ASP A 21 8.06 9.85 1.56
CA ASP A 21 7.43 10.74 0.56
C ASP A 21 5.91 10.82 0.80
N TYR A 22 5.55 11.48 1.89
CA TYR A 22 4.14 11.62 2.30
C TYR A 22 3.28 12.39 1.29
N GLU A 23 3.88 13.30 0.51
CA GLU A 23 3.16 14.04 -0.51
C GLU A 23 2.71 13.12 -1.65
N SER A 24 3.60 12.26 -2.14
CA SER A 24 3.27 11.26 -3.15
C SER A 24 2.30 10.20 -2.62
N GLU A 25 2.47 9.75 -1.38
CA GLU A 25 1.55 8.81 -0.72
C GLU A 25 0.13 9.40 -0.63
N GLY A 26 0.00 10.64 -0.18
CA GLY A 26 -1.30 11.34 -0.10
C GLY A 26 -1.98 11.46 -1.46
N ARG A 27 -1.24 11.85 -2.50
CA ARG A 27 -1.77 11.95 -3.87
C ARG A 27 -2.22 10.60 -4.43
N ILE A 28 -1.49 9.52 -4.15
CA ILE A 28 -1.89 8.17 -4.55
C ILE A 28 -3.18 7.77 -3.86
N LEU A 29 -3.31 8.01 -2.55
CA LEU A 29 -4.52 7.70 -1.80
C LEU A 29 -5.72 8.47 -2.34
N ASP A 30 -5.56 9.77 -2.62
CA ASP A 30 -6.61 10.61 -3.21
C ASP A 30 -7.05 10.13 -4.60
N GLU A 31 -6.08 9.79 -5.49
CA GLU A 31 -6.40 9.27 -6.82
C GLU A 31 -7.09 7.90 -6.75
N LEU A 32 -6.72 7.06 -5.80
CA LEU A 32 -7.35 5.76 -5.58
C LEU A 32 -8.76 5.91 -4.99
N ASP A 33 -8.96 6.76 -4.00
CA ASP A 33 -10.28 7.03 -3.41
C ASP A 33 -11.26 7.65 -4.42
N ALA A 34 -10.76 8.37 -5.43
CA ALA A 34 -11.59 8.87 -6.52
C ALA A 34 -12.06 7.78 -7.50
N CYS A 35 -11.55 6.55 -7.41
CA CYS A 35 -11.95 5.43 -8.26
C CYS A 35 -13.23 4.78 -7.74
N ALA A 36 -14.21 4.51 -8.62
CA ALA A 36 -15.47 3.86 -8.25
C ALA A 36 -15.30 2.42 -7.73
N GLU A 37 -14.21 1.77 -8.11
CA GLU A 37 -13.82 0.43 -7.73
C GLU A 37 -13.32 0.37 -6.28
N VAL A 38 -12.92 1.50 -5.70
CA VAL A 38 -12.40 1.61 -4.32
C VAL A 38 -13.54 1.93 -3.36
N LYS A 39 -13.53 1.26 -2.23
CA LYS A 39 -14.44 1.50 -1.11
C LYS A 39 -13.87 2.53 -0.13
N SER A 40 -12.60 2.39 0.17
CA SER A 40 -11.84 3.28 1.05
C SER A 40 -10.35 2.94 0.97
N THR A 41 -9.52 3.91 1.28
CA THR A 41 -8.08 3.71 1.46
C THR A 41 -7.67 4.01 2.91
N MET A 42 -6.51 3.50 3.30
CA MET A 42 -5.90 3.77 4.59
C MET A 42 -4.38 3.77 4.44
N GLY A 43 -3.76 4.84 4.80
CA GLY A 43 -2.31 5.04 4.85
C GLY A 43 -1.98 6.11 5.87
N LEU A 44 -0.72 6.28 6.21
CA LEU A 44 -0.31 7.31 7.18
C LEU A 44 -0.70 8.71 6.69
N ALA A 45 -0.63 8.93 5.38
CA ALA A 45 -0.90 10.22 4.74
C ALA A 45 -2.40 10.62 4.70
N ASN A 46 -3.34 9.74 5.04
CA ASN A 46 -4.77 10.08 5.12
C ASN A 46 -5.38 9.86 6.52
N ILE A 47 -4.54 9.79 7.55
CA ILE A 47 -4.99 9.80 8.93
C ILE A 47 -5.12 11.27 9.36
N GLU A 48 -6.33 11.67 9.77
CA GLU A 48 -6.56 13.00 10.32
C GLU A 48 -5.93 13.12 11.71
N ALA A 49 -5.10 14.15 11.91
CA ALA A 49 -4.49 14.45 13.18
C ALA A 49 -5.44 15.29 14.04
N MET A 50 -5.71 16.54 13.57
CA MET A 50 -6.49 17.51 14.34
C MET A 50 -6.92 18.68 13.42
N ASP A 51 -8.11 19.21 13.64
CA ASP A 51 -8.63 20.40 12.94
C ASP A 51 -8.58 20.34 11.39
N GLY A 52 -8.74 19.12 10.82
CA GLY A 52 -8.72 18.89 9.37
C GLY A 52 -7.32 18.75 8.77
N TYR A 53 -6.26 18.80 9.57
CA TYR A 53 -4.90 18.47 9.13
C TYR A 53 -4.66 16.96 9.20
N MET A 54 -3.96 16.44 8.18
CA MET A 54 -3.49 15.05 8.20
C MET A 54 -2.19 14.91 9.00
N LEU A 55 -1.92 13.74 9.53
CA LEU A 55 -0.68 13.49 10.31
C LEU A 55 0.59 13.84 9.54
N THR A 56 0.56 13.71 8.23
CA THR A 56 1.70 13.96 7.34
C THR A 56 1.75 15.39 6.79
N ASP A 57 0.76 16.24 7.12
CA ASP A 57 0.79 17.64 6.72
C ASP A 57 1.95 18.37 7.38
N ALA A 58 2.75 19.05 6.56
CA ALA A 58 3.85 19.87 7.04
C ALA A 58 3.33 21.24 7.50
N VAL A 59 3.43 21.51 8.79
CA VAL A 59 2.92 22.73 9.46
C VAL A 59 4.06 23.61 9.98
N THR A 60 3.78 24.91 10.10
CA THR A 60 4.70 25.89 10.69
C THR A 60 4.57 25.89 12.21
N PRO A 61 5.56 26.48 12.95
CA PRO A 61 5.44 26.65 14.42
C PRO A 61 4.14 27.36 14.85
N ARG A 62 3.69 28.34 14.05
CA ARG A 62 2.44 29.07 14.35
C ARG A 62 1.20 28.18 14.20
N GLN A 63 1.14 27.41 13.13
CA GLN A 63 0.04 26.47 12.91
C GLN A 63 -0.01 25.41 14.01
N LEU A 64 1.14 24.85 14.38
CA LEU A 64 1.21 23.88 15.49
C LEU A 64 0.77 24.50 16.82
N ALA A 65 1.21 25.74 17.12
CA ALA A 65 0.82 26.46 18.33
C ALA A 65 -0.70 26.67 18.41
N GLU A 66 -1.33 27.05 17.30
CA GLU A 66 -2.78 27.25 17.21
C GLU A 66 -3.54 25.92 17.38
N MET A 67 -3.12 24.85 16.70
CA MET A 67 -3.74 23.53 16.78
C MET A 67 -3.65 22.91 18.19
N ALA A 68 -2.46 22.92 18.77
CA ALA A 68 -2.18 22.29 20.06
C ALA A 68 -2.49 23.21 21.26
N ASN A 69 -2.99 24.43 21.02
CA ASN A 69 -3.18 25.48 22.05
C ASN A 69 -1.94 25.71 22.91
N LEU A 70 -0.78 25.76 22.25
CA LEU A 70 0.53 26.02 22.84
C LEU A 70 0.92 27.49 22.70
N ASP A 71 1.82 27.94 23.57
CA ASP A 71 2.48 29.22 23.36
C ASP A 71 3.36 29.17 22.11
N TYR A 72 3.32 30.24 21.30
CA TYR A 72 4.07 30.28 20.02
C TYR A 72 5.59 30.17 20.24
N GLU A 73 6.13 30.79 21.30
CA GLU A 73 7.56 30.71 21.58
C GLU A 73 7.99 29.30 21.99
N VAL A 74 7.09 28.53 22.62
CA VAL A 74 7.31 27.11 22.93
C VAL A 74 7.33 26.28 21.65
N ALA A 75 6.33 26.45 20.77
CA ALA A 75 6.31 25.78 19.49
C ALA A 75 7.55 26.11 18.64
N LYS A 76 7.94 27.37 18.59
CA LYS A 76 9.13 27.83 17.90
C LYS A 76 10.43 27.23 18.45
N ALA A 77 10.53 27.10 19.77
CA ALA A 77 11.68 26.46 20.42
C ALA A 77 11.76 24.96 20.06
N LEU A 78 10.60 24.27 20.02
CA LEU A 78 10.50 22.86 19.61
C LEU A 78 10.98 22.66 18.18
N TYR A 79 10.57 23.52 17.25
CA TYR A 79 11.04 23.51 15.86
C TYR A 79 12.54 23.78 15.72
N GLY A 80 13.06 24.67 16.57
CA GLY A 80 14.50 24.92 16.62
C GLY A 80 15.29 23.70 17.10
N ALA A 81 14.78 22.99 18.11
CA ALA A 81 15.39 21.76 18.62
C ALA A 81 15.33 20.63 17.56
N TYR A 82 14.18 20.45 16.91
CA TYR A 82 14.00 19.51 15.80
C TYR A 82 15.01 19.74 14.68
N ALA A 83 15.12 20.97 14.21
CA ALA A 83 16.03 21.36 13.13
C ALA A 83 17.51 21.13 13.47
N VAL A 84 17.88 21.26 14.74
CA VAL A 84 19.25 20.97 15.21
C VAL A 84 19.50 19.47 15.26
N ASP A 85 18.53 18.69 15.75
CA ASP A 85 18.66 17.24 15.86
C ASP A 85 18.76 16.56 14.49
N HIS A 86 18.04 17.09 13.50
CA HIS A 86 18.02 16.58 12.12
C HIS A 86 19.02 17.27 11.17
N ASP A 87 20.00 18.04 11.70
CA ASP A 87 21.02 18.76 10.91
C ASP A 87 20.46 19.76 9.88
N GLU A 88 19.16 20.13 10.00
CA GLU A 88 18.46 21.01 9.05
C GLU A 88 18.53 22.49 9.39
N TYR A 89 19.04 22.83 10.58
CA TYR A 89 19.08 24.22 11.04
C TYR A 89 19.86 25.14 10.10
N GLY A 90 20.89 24.63 9.45
CA GLY A 90 21.68 25.36 8.45
C GLY A 90 20.98 25.60 7.10
N GLU A 91 19.88 24.89 6.84
CA GLU A 91 19.11 24.97 5.60
C GLU A 91 17.90 25.92 5.70
N ILE A 92 17.60 26.43 6.89
CA ILE A 92 16.47 27.33 7.16
C ILE A 92 16.79 28.72 6.59
N ILE A 93 16.30 29.00 5.37
CA ILE A 93 16.62 30.24 4.62
C ILE A 93 15.80 31.42 5.13
N ASN A 94 14.51 31.20 5.47
CA ASN A 94 13.55 32.27 5.84
C ASN A 94 13.33 32.41 7.35
N GLY A 95 14.08 31.66 8.15
CA GLY A 95 13.91 31.58 9.59
C GLY A 95 12.88 30.51 10.00
N LEU A 96 12.85 30.23 11.30
CA LEU A 96 11.98 29.18 11.89
C LEU A 96 10.48 29.44 11.68
N ASP A 97 10.06 30.68 11.44
CA ASP A 97 8.65 31.04 11.30
C ASP A 97 7.99 30.42 10.06
N ASP A 98 8.78 30.20 9.00
CA ASP A 98 8.34 29.60 7.73
C ASP A 98 8.79 28.13 7.58
N TYR A 99 9.58 27.63 8.52
CA TYR A 99 10.03 26.25 8.53
C TYR A 99 8.87 25.31 8.83
N LYS A 100 8.70 24.28 8.00
CA LYS A 100 7.59 23.32 8.08
C LYS A 100 8.10 21.94 8.40
N VAL A 101 7.46 21.30 9.34
CA VAL A 101 7.72 19.90 9.73
C VAL A 101 6.40 19.12 9.69
N PRO A 102 6.37 17.89 9.15
CA PRO A 102 5.19 17.04 9.26
C PRO A 102 4.75 16.87 10.71
N ILE A 103 3.44 16.91 10.95
CA ILE A 103 2.88 16.77 12.29
C ILE A 103 3.36 15.45 12.92
N TYR A 104 3.35 14.37 12.14
CA TYR A 104 3.82 13.06 12.57
C TYR A 104 5.27 13.09 13.07
N ASP A 105 6.18 13.68 12.29
CA ASP A 105 7.60 13.73 12.64
C ASP A 105 7.84 14.60 13.89
N MET A 106 7.06 15.67 14.04
CA MET A 106 7.11 16.52 15.22
C MET A 106 6.61 15.80 16.48
N PHE A 107 5.56 14.98 16.37
CA PHE A 107 5.09 14.16 17.47
C PHE A 107 6.11 13.09 17.88
N ARG A 108 6.76 12.45 16.91
CA ARG A 108 7.82 11.45 17.19
C ARG A 108 9.03 12.09 17.87
N PHE A 109 9.41 13.26 17.41
CA PHE A 109 10.48 14.02 18.06
C PHE A 109 10.12 14.42 19.50
N LEU A 110 8.89 14.89 19.73
CA LEU A 110 8.42 15.26 21.07
C LEU A 110 8.42 14.04 22.02
N GLU A 111 7.96 12.88 21.55
CA GLU A 111 7.98 11.64 22.31
C GLU A 111 9.40 11.27 22.73
N GLN A 112 10.35 11.32 21.79
CA GLN A 112 11.76 11.04 22.06
C GLN A 112 12.34 12.00 23.11
N GLU A 113 12.12 13.31 22.95
CA GLU A 113 12.62 14.34 23.87
C GLU A 113 12.01 14.20 25.29
N MET A 114 10.75 13.74 25.38
CA MET A 114 10.12 13.40 26.67
C MET A 114 10.72 12.15 27.29
N HIS A 115 10.97 11.12 26.49
CA HIS A 115 11.59 9.86 26.94
C HIS A 115 13.03 10.10 27.46
N ASP A 116 13.78 10.97 26.80
CA ASP A 116 15.15 11.33 27.18
C ASP A 116 15.20 12.30 28.37
N GLY A 117 14.02 12.78 28.82
CA GLY A 117 13.88 13.68 29.96
C GLY A 117 14.26 15.14 29.67
N ASN A 118 14.41 15.51 28.40
CA ASN A 118 14.72 16.88 27.97
C ASN A 118 13.50 17.79 28.07
N ILE A 119 12.29 17.24 27.90
CA ILE A 119 11.02 17.94 28.06
C ILE A 119 10.21 17.28 29.16
N THR A 120 9.71 18.11 30.09
CA THR A 120 8.80 17.66 31.15
C THR A 120 7.53 18.47 31.08
N LEU A 121 6.38 17.81 30.97
CA LEU A 121 5.06 18.41 30.88
C LEU A 121 4.29 18.21 32.22
N SER A 122 3.21 18.97 32.42
CA SER A 122 2.31 18.75 33.56
C SER A 122 1.53 17.43 33.37
N GLY A 123 1.23 16.75 34.52
CA GLY A 123 0.68 15.37 34.48
C GLY A 123 -0.51 15.17 33.57
N ASP A 124 -1.51 16.08 33.60
CA ASP A 124 -2.72 15.94 32.74
C ASP A 124 -2.40 16.00 31.21
N VAL A 125 -1.39 16.81 30.84
CA VAL A 125 -0.95 16.92 29.42
C VAL A 125 -0.10 15.72 29.04
N GLN A 126 0.74 15.25 29.95
CA GLN A 126 1.56 14.06 29.73
C GLN A 126 0.70 12.81 29.49
N ASP A 127 -0.31 12.56 30.34
CA ASP A 127 -1.21 11.42 30.19
C ASP A 127 -1.94 11.44 28.83
N THR A 128 -2.35 12.64 28.38
CA THR A 128 -3.02 12.78 27.07
C THR A 128 -2.06 12.51 25.90
N LEU A 129 -0.81 12.95 26.00
CA LEU A 129 0.20 12.72 24.98
C LEU A 129 0.64 11.24 24.94
N ASP A 130 0.78 10.60 26.10
CA ASP A 130 1.12 9.16 26.16
C ASP A 130 0.05 8.32 25.45
N ASP A 131 -1.25 8.63 25.64
CA ASP A 131 -2.35 7.97 24.94
C ASP A 131 -2.28 8.21 23.41
N LEU A 132 -1.87 9.40 22.97
CA LEU A 132 -1.70 9.72 21.55
C LEU A 132 -0.47 8.99 20.95
N PHE A 133 0.64 8.94 21.66
CA PHE A 133 1.84 8.24 21.23
C PHE A 133 1.58 6.74 21.07
N ASP A 134 0.85 6.11 22.00
CA ASP A 134 0.43 4.72 21.89
C ASP A 134 -0.40 4.47 20.61
N GLN A 135 -1.32 5.39 20.28
CA GLN A 135 -2.11 5.29 19.04
C GLN A 135 -1.27 5.48 17.77
N LEU A 136 -0.32 6.43 17.80
CA LEU A 136 0.63 6.65 16.70
C LEU A 136 1.54 5.43 16.49
N ASP A 137 2.02 4.83 17.57
CA ASP A 137 2.82 3.62 17.55
C ASP A 137 2.08 2.44 16.91
N GLU A 138 0.81 2.26 17.27
CA GLU A 138 -0.03 1.21 16.68
C GLU A 138 -0.27 1.47 15.17
N ALA A 139 -0.51 2.73 14.79
CA ALA A 139 -0.66 3.10 13.38
C ALA A 139 0.65 2.88 12.61
N GLN A 140 1.78 3.32 13.17
CA GLN A 140 3.09 3.13 12.56
C GLN A 140 3.43 1.66 12.36
N LYS A 141 3.30 0.83 13.38
CA LYS A 141 3.56 -0.62 13.27
C LYS A 141 2.78 -1.29 12.15
N GLN A 142 1.62 -0.75 11.80
CA GLN A 142 0.77 -1.29 10.75
C GLN A 142 1.03 -0.66 9.38
N LEU A 143 1.41 0.61 9.31
CA LEU A 143 1.41 1.40 8.08
C LEU A 143 2.80 1.84 7.63
N GLN A 144 3.81 1.82 8.50
CA GLN A 144 5.16 2.27 8.16
C GLN A 144 6.22 1.45 8.87
N SER A 145 7.35 1.26 8.19
CA SER A 145 8.62 0.78 8.73
C SER A 145 9.72 1.78 8.36
N ASP A 146 10.95 1.52 8.79
CA ASP A 146 12.09 2.40 8.48
C ASP A 146 12.28 2.60 6.97
N ASP A 147 12.05 1.57 6.16
CA ASP A 147 12.33 1.58 4.73
C ASP A 147 11.07 1.72 3.86
N TYR A 148 9.89 1.35 4.38
CA TYR A 148 8.68 1.22 3.57
C TYR A 148 7.44 1.74 4.28
N SER A 149 6.57 2.41 3.50
CA SER A 149 5.19 2.73 3.86
C SER A 149 4.21 1.75 3.23
N ARG A 150 3.15 1.41 3.95
CA ARG A 150 2.08 0.54 3.50
C ARG A 150 0.75 1.31 3.44
N MET A 151 0.18 1.37 2.25
CA MET A 151 -1.19 1.84 2.05
C MET A 151 -2.11 0.63 1.84
N VAL A 152 -3.29 0.64 2.44
CA VAL A 152 -4.29 -0.42 2.32
C VAL A 152 -5.46 0.10 1.52
N VAL A 153 -5.83 -0.61 0.46
CA VAL A 153 -6.91 -0.27 -0.46
C VAL A 153 -8.01 -1.32 -0.34
N TYR A 154 -9.19 -0.92 0.10
CA TYR A 154 -10.37 -1.77 0.17
C TYR A 154 -11.18 -1.61 -1.11
N LEU A 155 -11.44 -2.71 -1.81
CA LEU A 155 -12.11 -2.72 -3.09
C LEU A 155 -13.60 -3.09 -2.94
N ASN A 156 -14.42 -2.47 -3.79
CA ASN A 156 -15.83 -2.85 -3.96
C ASN A 156 -16.00 -4.07 -4.87
N LEU A 157 -14.92 -4.55 -5.47
CA LEU A 157 -14.89 -5.64 -6.43
C LEU A 157 -14.61 -7.00 -5.76
N PRO A 158 -15.10 -8.11 -6.31
CA PRO A 158 -14.74 -9.47 -5.87
C PRO A 158 -13.24 -9.75 -6.10
N GLU A 159 -12.65 -10.72 -5.37
CA GLU A 159 -11.21 -11.00 -5.41
C GLU A 159 -10.70 -11.55 -6.75
N GLU A 160 -11.51 -12.34 -7.48
CA GLU A 160 -11.07 -13.16 -8.62
C GLU A 160 -11.91 -12.86 -9.86
N THR A 161 -11.91 -11.61 -10.34
CA THR A 161 -12.60 -11.23 -11.58
C THR A 161 -11.69 -10.45 -12.51
N ASP A 162 -11.98 -10.52 -13.82
CA ASP A 162 -11.25 -9.76 -14.84
C ASP A 162 -11.30 -8.24 -14.57
N GLU A 163 -12.42 -7.75 -14.03
CA GLU A 163 -12.59 -6.34 -13.65
C GLU A 163 -11.62 -5.95 -12.53
N THR A 164 -11.46 -6.81 -11.54
CA THR A 164 -10.53 -6.58 -10.43
C THR A 164 -9.08 -6.65 -10.90
N PHE A 165 -8.76 -7.59 -11.79
CA PHE A 165 -7.43 -7.68 -12.39
C PHE A 165 -7.10 -6.45 -13.25
N ALA A 166 -8.06 -5.95 -14.02
CA ALA A 166 -7.91 -4.70 -14.76
C ALA A 166 -7.69 -3.51 -13.83
N PHE A 167 -8.38 -3.48 -12.67
CA PHE A 167 -8.18 -2.44 -11.68
C PHE A 167 -6.81 -2.52 -10.99
N VAL A 168 -6.28 -3.70 -10.69
CA VAL A 168 -4.91 -3.86 -10.17
C VAL A 168 -3.89 -3.26 -11.16
N ASN A 169 -4.05 -3.49 -12.47
CA ASN A 169 -3.20 -2.84 -13.46
C ASN A 169 -3.34 -1.31 -13.45
N LYS A 170 -4.57 -0.79 -13.31
CA LYS A 170 -4.81 0.65 -13.15
C LYS A 170 -4.15 1.22 -11.88
N MET A 171 -4.13 0.46 -10.77
CA MET A 171 -3.38 0.84 -9.56
C MET A 171 -1.89 0.96 -9.85
N HIS A 172 -1.29 0.01 -10.58
CA HIS A 172 0.10 0.10 -11.00
C HIS A 172 0.38 1.35 -11.85
N ASP A 173 -0.54 1.72 -12.75
CA ASP A 173 -0.42 2.93 -13.56
C ASP A 173 -0.51 4.21 -12.71
N ILE A 174 -1.38 4.23 -11.69
CA ILE A 174 -1.51 5.37 -10.77
C ILE A 174 -0.22 5.52 -9.94
N ILE A 175 0.23 4.46 -9.30
CA ILE A 175 1.41 4.46 -8.44
C ILE A 175 2.68 4.78 -9.25
N GLY A 176 2.76 4.24 -10.47
CA GLY A 176 3.87 4.45 -11.39
C GLY A 176 4.07 5.89 -11.88
N LYS A 177 3.13 6.82 -11.58
CA LYS A 177 3.33 8.26 -11.82
C LYS A 177 4.26 8.89 -10.78
N TYR A 178 4.34 8.31 -9.59
CA TYR A 178 5.04 8.84 -8.42
C TYR A 178 6.29 8.04 -8.08
N TYR A 179 6.25 6.72 -8.27
CA TYR A 179 7.33 5.81 -7.95
C TYR A 179 7.79 5.02 -9.17
N ALA A 180 9.09 4.69 -9.23
CA ALA A 180 9.62 3.81 -10.26
C ALA A 180 9.01 2.39 -10.12
N THR A 181 8.79 1.71 -11.25
CA THR A 181 8.07 0.41 -11.28
C THR A 181 8.74 -0.70 -10.45
N ASP A 182 10.03 -0.59 -10.22
CA ASP A 182 10.83 -1.53 -9.42
C ASP A 182 10.94 -1.15 -7.94
N SER A 183 10.38 0.01 -7.53
CA SER A 183 10.46 0.50 -6.16
C SER A 183 9.17 0.35 -5.36
N PHE A 184 8.08 -0.13 -5.95
CA PHE A 184 6.83 -0.36 -5.25
C PHE A 184 6.27 -1.75 -5.50
N TYR A 185 5.39 -2.20 -4.60
CA TYR A 185 4.72 -3.50 -4.69
C TYR A 185 3.22 -3.34 -4.44
N VAL A 186 2.43 -4.07 -5.22
CA VAL A 186 0.97 -4.21 -5.01
C VAL A 186 0.72 -5.66 -4.65
N VAL A 187 0.28 -5.93 -3.42
CA VAL A 187 0.18 -7.28 -2.86
C VAL A 187 -1.18 -7.54 -2.22
N GLY A 188 -1.69 -8.74 -2.39
CA GLY A 188 -2.97 -9.16 -1.84
C GLY A 188 -3.44 -10.50 -2.41
N ASN A 189 -4.59 -10.98 -1.96
CA ASN A 189 -5.18 -12.20 -2.51
C ASN A 189 -5.48 -12.05 -4.00
N THR A 190 -5.98 -10.89 -4.40
CA THR A 190 -6.30 -10.57 -5.81
C THR A 190 -5.06 -10.60 -6.71
N THR A 191 -3.92 -10.03 -6.28
CA THR A 191 -2.69 -10.07 -7.07
C THR A 191 -2.16 -11.48 -7.21
N SER A 192 -2.19 -12.27 -6.13
CA SER A 192 -1.81 -13.68 -6.15
C SER A 192 -2.73 -14.50 -7.08
N ALA A 193 -4.04 -14.23 -7.07
CA ALA A 193 -4.99 -14.88 -7.97
C ALA A 193 -4.76 -14.49 -9.45
N MET A 194 -4.42 -13.22 -9.70
CA MET A 194 -4.08 -12.71 -11.03
C MET A 194 -2.82 -13.38 -11.58
N ASP A 195 -1.75 -13.47 -10.78
CA ASP A 195 -0.49 -14.13 -11.15
C ASP A 195 -0.71 -15.63 -11.43
N LEU A 196 -1.50 -16.28 -10.58
CA LEU A 196 -1.85 -17.67 -10.74
C LEU A 196 -2.66 -17.90 -12.02
N SER A 197 -3.68 -17.07 -12.28
CA SER A 197 -4.53 -17.15 -13.47
C SER A 197 -3.73 -16.95 -14.75
N SER A 198 -2.80 -16.00 -14.78
CA SER A 198 -1.93 -15.75 -15.94
C SER A 198 -0.97 -16.92 -16.20
N SER A 199 -0.33 -17.44 -15.15
CA SER A 199 0.60 -18.59 -15.24
C SER A 199 -0.12 -19.86 -15.69
N PHE A 200 -1.31 -20.14 -15.16
CA PHE A 200 -2.09 -21.31 -15.58
C PHE A 200 -2.50 -21.28 -17.05
N GLY A 201 -2.79 -20.11 -17.62
CA GLY A 201 -3.16 -19.99 -19.02
C GLY A 201 -2.03 -20.43 -19.97
N GLU A 202 -0.81 -19.97 -19.71
CA GLU A 202 0.38 -20.31 -20.50
C GLU A 202 0.82 -21.76 -20.29
N ASP A 203 0.87 -22.23 -19.04
CA ASP A 203 1.28 -23.58 -18.68
C ASP A 203 0.32 -24.64 -19.23
N ASN A 204 -0.98 -24.42 -19.19
CA ASN A 204 -1.97 -25.34 -19.74
C ASN A 204 -1.83 -25.51 -21.28
N LEU A 205 -1.55 -24.43 -22.01
CA LEU A 205 -1.32 -24.48 -23.42
C LEU A 205 -0.06 -25.33 -23.75
N LEU A 206 1.04 -25.04 -23.04
CA LEU A 206 2.31 -25.76 -23.22
C LEU A 206 2.16 -27.25 -22.90
N ILE A 207 1.53 -27.58 -21.76
CA ILE A 207 1.30 -28.97 -21.33
C ILE A 207 0.39 -29.71 -22.33
N SER A 208 -0.67 -29.05 -22.83
CA SER A 208 -1.58 -29.62 -23.81
C SER A 208 -0.88 -29.94 -25.12
N VAL A 209 -0.07 -29.00 -25.64
CA VAL A 209 0.71 -29.20 -26.86
C VAL A 209 1.75 -30.33 -26.69
N LEU A 210 2.47 -30.32 -25.58
CA LEU A 210 3.50 -31.31 -25.27
C LEU A 210 2.89 -32.70 -25.09
N SER A 211 1.75 -32.81 -24.40
CA SER A 211 1.01 -34.05 -24.21
C SER A 211 0.51 -34.62 -25.54
N ALA A 212 -0.06 -33.77 -26.39
CA ALA A 212 -0.50 -34.17 -27.74
C ALA A 212 0.68 -34.70 -28.56
N LEU A 213 1.83 -34.01 -28.50
CA LEU A 213 3.03 -34.43 -29.24
C LEU A 213 3.56 -35.78 -28.74
N PHE A 214 3.61 -36.02 -27.43
CA PHE A 214 4.01 -37.31 -26.87
C PHE A 214 3.04 -38.44 -27.27
N VAL A 215 1.74 -38.20 -27.24
CA VAL A 215 0.74 -39.16 -27.65
C VAL A 215 0.91 -39.48 -29.14
N ILE A 216 1.16 -38.47 -30.00
CA ILE A 216 1.46 -38.69 -31.44
C ILE A 216 2.67 -39.61 -31.60
N LEU A 217 3.77 -39.30 -30.92
CA LEU A 217 4.99 -40.08 -31.00
C LEU A 217 4.76 -41.57 -30.62
N VAL A 218 4.13 -41.80 -29.48
CA VAL A 218 3.84 -43.14 -28.97
C VAL A 218 2.96 -43.92 -29.97
N LEU A 219 1.92 -43.29 -30.50
CA LEU A 219 1.00 -43.94 -31.45
C LEU A 219 1.66 -44.20 -32.80
N LEU A 220 2.53 -43.30 -33.30
CA LEU A 220 3.30 -43.53 -34.53
C LEU A 220 4.24 -44.72 -34.37
N PHE A 221 4.94 -44.86 -33.24
CA PHE A 221 5.79 -46.03 -32.97
C PHE A 221 4.99 -47.31 -32.82
N THR A 222 3.80 -47.26 -32.23
CA THR A 222 2.98 -48.45 -31.94
C THR A 222 2.26 -48.98 -33.20
N PHE A 223 1.63 -48.11 -33.98
CA PHE A 223 0.74 -48.52 -35.07
C PHE A 223 1.40 -48.51 -36.45
N LYS A 224 2.58 -47.98 -36.61
CA LYS A 224 3.30 -47.82 -37.89
C LYS A 224 2.42 -47.23 -39.02
N SER A 225 1.40 -46.47 -38.66
CA SER A 225 0.43 -45.82 -39.54
C SER A 225 0.09 -44.43 -39.01
N ALA A 226 0.08 -43.42 -39.88
CA ALA A 226 -0.19 -42.05 -39.47
C ALA A 226 -1.70 -41.71 -39.33
N GLY A 227 -2.59 -42.46 -39.90
CA GLY A 227 -4.03 -42.16 -39.95
C GLY A 227 -4.75 -42.36 -38.60
N LEU A 228 -4.49 -43.46 -37.94
CA LEU A 228 -5.11 -43.82 -36.66
C LEU A 228 -4.69 -42.87 -35.50
N PRO A 229 -3.40 -42.50 -35.35
CA PRO A 229 -2.96 -41.50 -34.36
C PRO A 229 -3.63 -40.15 -34.51
N VAL A 230 -3.74 -39.61 -35.70
CA VAL A 230 -4.37 -38.32 -35.98
C VAL A 230 -5.85 -38.31 -35.55
N LEU A 231 -6.60 -39.38 -35.90
CA LEU A 231 -8.00 -39.50 -35.53
C LEU A 231 -8.20 -39.61 -34.03
N LEU A 232 -7.34 -40.38 -33.32
CA LEU A 232 -7.39 -40.51 -31.85
C LEU A 232 -7.10 -39.16 -31.15
N ILE A 233 -6.13 -38.37 -31.64
CA ILE A 233 -5.81 -37.07 -31.07
C ILE A 233 -6.95 -36.09 -31.26
N ILE A 234 -7.58 -36.05 -32.44
CA ILE A 234 -8.75 -35.18 -32.67
C ILE A 234 -9.87 -35.51 -31.68
N VAL A 235 -10.11 -36.81 -31.42
CA VAL A 235 -11.14 -37.22 -30.46
C VAL A 235 -10.77 -36.87 -29.01
N ILE A 236 -9.54 -37.17 -28.59
CA ILE A 236 -9.09 -36.91 -27.20
C ILE A 236 -9.00 -35.39 -26.93
N GLN A 237 -8.38 -34.65 -27.84
CA GLN A 237 -8.22 -33.20 -27.67
C GLN A 237 -9.57 -32.47 -27.78
N GLY A 238 -10.45 -32.93 -28.69
CA GLY A 238 -11.81 -32.42 -28.78
C GLY A 238 -12.62 -32.68 -27.53
N SER A 239 -12.46 -33.83 -26.89
CA SER A 239 -13.12 -34.12 -25.59
C SER A 239 -12.61 -33.26 -24.43
N ILE A 240 -11.32 -32.95 -24.41
CA ILE A 240 -10.73 -32.06 -23.42
C ILE A 240 -11.26 -30.64 -23.63
N TRP A 241 -11.31 -30.13 -24.83
CA TRP A 241 -11.78 -28.77 -25.14
C TRP A 241 -13.28 -28.56 -24.95
N ILE A 242 -14.08 -29.61 -25.00
CA ILE A 242 -15.53 -29.52 -24.68
C ILE A 242 -15.76 -29.46 -23.16
N ASN A 243 -14.81 -29.94 -22.39
CA ASN A 243 -14.93 -30.02 -20.91
C ASN A 243 -14.34 -28.81 -20.18
N PHE A 244 -13.72 -27.87 -20.91
CA PHE A 244 -13.25 -26.58 -20.44
C PHE A 244 -14.18 -25.45 -20.92
#